data_b03ea4d9a51ce6b6c37337a33816f3d9
#
_entry.id   b03ea4d9a51ce6b6c37337a33816f3d9
#
_cell.length_a   1.000
_cell.length_b   1.000
_cell.length_c   1.000
_cell.angle_alpha   90.00
_cell.angle_beta   90.00
_cell.angle_gamma   90.00
#
_symmetry.space_group_name_H-M   'P 1'
#
loop_
_entity.id
_entity.type
_entity.pdbx_description
1 polymer ?
#
loop_
_entity_poly.entity_id
_entity_poly.type
_entity_poly.pdbx_seq_one_letter_code
_entity_poly.pdbx_strand_id
1 'polypeptide(L)'
;MNQELYFLRSTEQYLAKELLYYAAHLERSDKSLVDFPELKQYEEHFGSCDGDIGVYILSDAKVAGAAWVRLLPKGKAYINDDTPELTLSIKPDFKRKGISLTLLQQLFIETSKLYSQMSVSVRDIPSVIKFYEKLGFIKCKNTEHKNALGIASFIMLKKLENPNEEKEIKHLEEECFRRSYS
;
A
#
# COMPACT_ATOMS: atom_id res chain seq x y z
N MET A 1 -8.38 -22.67 6.65
CA MET A 1 -8.72 -21.45 5.91
C MET A 1 -7.82 -21.37 4.70
N ASN A 2 -8.40 -21.52 3.49
CA ASN A 2 -7.66 -21.45 2.24
C ASN A 2 -7.52 -19.97 1.83
N GLN A 3 -6.27 -19.50 1.72
CA GLN A 3 -5.97 -18.14 1.27
C GLN A 3 -5.27 -18.19 -0.09
N GLU A 4 -5.76 -17.42 -1.04
CA GLU A 4 -5.22 -17.33 -2.39
C GLU A 4 -4.98 -15.87 -2.74
N LEU A 5 -3.74 -15.53 -3.10
CA LEU A 5 -3.33 -14.16 -3.43
C LEU A 5 -3.20 -13.99 -4.94
N TYR A 6 -3.73 -12.89 -5.45
CA TYR A 6 -3.76 -12.54 -6.87
C TYR A 6 -3.29 -11.10 -7.09
N PHE A 7 -2.83 -10.81 -8.30
CA PHE A 7 -2.56 -9.45 -8.73
C PHE A 7 -3.88 -8.70 -9.00
N LEU A 8 -3.98 -7.49 -8.47
CA LEU A 8 -5.03 -6.55 -8.78
C LEU A 8 -4.66 -5.81 -10.08
N ARG A 9 -5.40 -6.05 -11.14
CA ARG A 9 -5.18 -5.49 -12.48
C ARG A 9 -6.38 -4.64 -12.90
N SER A 10 -6.30 -4.05 -14.10
CA SER A 10 -7.41 -3.28 -14.66
C SER A 10 -8.72 -4.09 -14.80
N THR A 11 -8.61 -5.40 -15.03
CA THR A 11 -9.77 -6.32 -15.09
C THR A 11 -10.49 -6.48 -13.76
N GLU A 12 -9.77 -6.27 -12.62
CA GLU A 12 -10.31 -6.33 -11.27
C GLU A 12 -10.49 -4.94 -10.63
N GLN A 13 -10.49 -3.86 -11.41
CA GLN A 13 -10.67 -2.50 -10.91
C GLN A 13 -11.95 -2.33 -10.06
N TYR A 14 -12.98 -3.09 -10.36
CA TYR A 14 -14.22 -3.11 -9.57
C TYR A 14 -13.97 -3.53 -8.11
N LEU A 15 -12.97 -4.37 -7.83
CA LEU A 15 -12.56 -4.74 -6.46
C LEU A 15 -11.93 -3.55 -5.74
N ALA A 16 -11.09 -2.77 -6.41
CA ALA A 16 -10.52 -1.55 -5.82
C ALA A 16 -11.64 -0.57 -5.44
N LYS A 17 -12.64 -0.39 -6.30
CA LYS A 17 -13.80 0.44 -6.02
C LYS A 17 -14.59 -0.05 -4.80
N GLU A 18 -14.92 -1.34 -4.75
CA GLU A 18 -15.64 -1.94 -3.62
C GLU A 18 -14.83 -1.81 -2.32
N LEU A 19 -13.54 -2.14 -2.37
CA LEU A 19 -12.69 -2.18 -1.19
C LEU A 19 -12.27 -0.80 -0.70
N LEU A 20 -12.28 0.23 -1.55
CA LEU A 20 -12.04 1.62 -1.14
C LEU A 20 -13.02 2.08 -0.05
N TYR A 21 -14.26 1.63 -0.11
CA TYR A 21 -15.27 1.88 0.93
C TYR A 21 -14.77 1.46 2.32
N TYR A 22 -14.18 0.26 2.43
CA TYR A 22 -13.63 -0.25 3.69
C TYR A 22 -12.27 0.38 4.04
N ALA A 23 -11.45 0.72 3.04
CA ALA A 23 -10.19 1.44 3.26
C ALA A 23 -10.42 2.82 3.87
N ALA A 24 -11.48 3.50 3.46
CA ALA A 24 -11.91 4.79 4.00
C ALA A 24 -12.70 4.65 5.32
N HIS A 25 -12.92 3.43 5.81
CA HIS A 25 -13.68 3.12 7.02
C HIS A 25 -15.13 3.61 7.00
N LEU A 26 -15.74 3.70 5.83
CA LEU A 26 -17.10 4.20 5.66
C LEU A 26 -18.16 3.26 6.27
N GLU A 27 -17.83 1.99 6.45
CA GLU A 27 -18.69 1.01 7.16
C GLU A 27 -19.00 1.38 8.61
N ARG A 28 -18.28 2.36 9.16
CA ARG A 28 -18.45 2.89 10.51
C ARG A 28 -19.23 4.21 10.55
N SER A 29 -19.78 4.61 9.42
CA SER A 29 -20.50 5.86 9.26
C SER A 29 -21.79 5.64 8.47
N ASP A 30 -22.60 6.66 8.34
CA ASP A 30 -23.77 6.72 7.47
C ASP A 30 -23.43 7.24 6.06
N LYS A 31 -22.12 7.36 5.74
CA LYS A 31 -21.60 7.92 4.50
C LYS A 31 -21.30 6.84 3.46
N SER A 32 -21.23 7.27 2.22
CA SER A 32 -20.84 6.47 1.06
C SER A 32 -19.71 7.14 0.29
N LEU A 33 -19.13 6.45 -0.69
CA LEU A 33 -18.07 7.02 -1.53
C LEU A 33 -18.52 8.25 -2.34
N VAL A 34 -19.83 8.36 -2.62
CA VAL A 34 -20.41 9.51 -3.33
C VAL A 34 -20.26 10.82 -2.52
N ASP A 35 -20.24 10.72 -1.20
CA ASP A 35 -20.05 11.87 -0.30
C ASP A 35 -18.61 12.40 -0.29
N PHE A 36 -17.65 11.64 -0.86
CA PHE A 36 -16.23 11.95 -0.86
C PHE A 36 -15.64 11.81 -2.26
N PRO A 37 -15.98 12.70 -3.21
CA PRO A 37 -15.53 12.61 -4.60
C PRO A 37 -14.00 12.62 -4.75
N GLU A 38 -13.28 13.19 -3.79
CA GLU A 38 -11.81 13.20 -3.75
C GLU A 38 -11.19 11.81 -3.57
N LEU A 39 -11.94 10.84 -3.02
CA LEU A 39 -11.47 9.47 -2.88
C LEU A 39 -11.47 8.69 -4.19
N LYS A 40 -12.20 9.14 -5.20
CA LYS A 40 -12.33 8.45 -6.48
C LYS A 40 -10.98 8.23 -7.17
N GLN A 41 -10.03 9.15 -7.02
CA GLN A 41 -8.69 9.03 -7.58
C GLN A 41 -7.94 7.77 -7.11
N TYR A 42 -8.29 7.21 -5.95
CA TYR A 42 -7.62 6.02 -5.41
C TYR A 42 -7.96 4.74 -6.16
N GLU A 43 -9.10 4.69 -6.85
CA GLU A 43 -9.57 3.49 -7.56
C GLU A 43 -9.86 3.72 -9.05
N GLU A 44 -10.20 4.94 -9.46
CA GLU A 44 -10.65 5.25 -10.81
C GLU A 44 -9.58 4.87 -11.84
N HIS A 45 -9.99 4.05 -12.82
CA HIS A 45 -9.08 3.55 -13.87
C HIS A 45 -7.83 2.84 -13.33
N PHE A 46 -7.93 2.20 -12.15
CA PHE A 46 -6.80 1.43 -11.61
C PHE A 46 -6.32 0.38 -12.62
N GLY A 47 -5.00 0.28 -12.76
CA GLY A 47 -4.35 -0.61 -13.73
C GLY A 47 -4.17 0.00 -15.12
N SER A 48 -4.64 1.23 -15.36
CA SER A 48 -4.41 1.95 -16.62
C SER A 48 -3.05 2.63 -16.70
N CYS A 49 -2.40 2.86 -15.56
CA CYS A 49 -1.05 3.42 -15.47
C CYS A 49 -0.04 2.31 -15.14
N ASP A 50 1.12 2.32 -15.80
CA ASP A 50 2.17 1.32 -15.57
C ASP A 50 2.70 1.30 -14.13
N GLY A 51 2.53 2.40 -13.40
CA GLY A 51 2.90 2.52 -11.99
C GLY A 51 1.85 2.04 -10.99
N ASP A 52 0.68 1.59 -11.43
CA ASP A 52 -0.35 1.02 -10.58
C ASP A 52 0.02 -0.43 -10.23
N ILE A 53 0.22 -0.71 -8.96
CA ILE A 53 0.59 -2.05 -8.47
C ILE A 53 -0.36 -2.44 -7.36
N GLY A 54 -0.96 -3.61 -7.44
CA GLY A 54 -1.88 -4.08 -6.42
C GLY A 54 -1.99 -5.59 -6.34
N VAL A 55 -2.44 -6.04 -5.17
CA VAL A 55 -2.73 -7.44 -4.86
C VAL A 55 -4.04 -7.54 -4.11
N TYR A 56 -4.75 -8.64 -4.27
CA TYR A 56 -5.92 -8.96 -3.47
C TYR A 56 -5.88 -10.43 -3.01
N ILE A 57 -6.65 -10.74 -2.00
CA ILE A 57 -6.66 -12.07 -1.40
C ILE A 57 -8.08 -12.60 -1.31
N LEU A 58 -8.24 -13.84 -1.71
CA LEU A 58 -9.43 -14.64 -1.42
C LEU A 58 -9.19 -15.45 -0.16
N SER A 59 -10.18 -15.52 0.70
CA SER A 59 -10.24 -16.45 1.84
C SER A 59 -11.49 -17.30 1.70
N ASP A 60 -11.29 -18.61 1.56
CA ASP A 60 -12.37 -19.57 1.26
C ASP A 60 -13.28 -19.09 0.10
N ALA A 61 -12.63 -18.73 -1.03
CA ALA A 61 -13.24 -18.24 -2.26
C ALA A 61 -14.00 -16.89 -2.15
N LYS A 62 -13.85 -16.16 -1.04
CA LYS A 62 -14.45 -14.83 -0.86
C LYS A 62 -13.37 -13.75 -0.84
N VAL A 63 -13.61 -12.62 -1.49
CA VAL A 63 -12.72 -11.46 -1.43
C VAL A 63 -12.63 -10.97 0.01
N ALA A 64 -11.44 -11.08 0.59
CA ALA A 64 -11.17 -10.70 1.97
C ALA A 64 -10.56 -9.30 2.10
N GLY A 65 -9.75 -8.89 1.14
CA GLY A 65 -9.11 -7.60 1.14
C GLY A 65 -8.18 -7.41 -0.05
N ALA A 66 -7.61 -6.22 -0.15
CA ALA A 66 -6.62 -5.84 -1.13
C ALA A 66 -5.67 -4.76 -0.59
N ALA A 67 -4.52 -4.65 -1.22
CA ALA A 67 -3.58 -3.56 -1.02
C ALA A 67 -3.05 -3.12 -2.39
N TRP A 68 -2.96 -1.81 -2.60
CA TRP A 68 -2.43 -1.28 -3.84
C TRP A 68 -1.71 0.04 -3.61
N VAL A 69 -0.85 0.38 -4.56
CA VAL A 69 -0.15 1.66 -4.63
C VAL A 69 -0.41 2.31 -5.98
N ARG A 70 -0.51 3.63 -5.98
CA ARG A 70 -0.49 4.46 -7.18
C ARG A 70 0.05 5.84 -6.88
N LEU A 71 0.57 6.50 -7.91
CA LEU A 71 1.00 7.90 -7.82
C LEU A 71 -0.24 8.80 -7.78
N LEU A 72 -0.39 9.54 -6.68
CA LEU A 72 -1.53 10.40 -6.40
C LEU A 72 -1.06 11.81 -6.04
N PRO A 73 -0.88 12.72 -7.01
CA PRO A 73 -0.44 14.09 -6.74
C PRO A 73 -1.39 14.87 -5.81
N LYS A 74 -2.66 14.45 -5.73
CA LYS A 74 -3.67 15.02 -4.84
C LYS A 74 -4.05 14.07 -3.68
N GLY A 75 -3.29 13.03 -3.46
CA GLY A 75 -3.50 12.07 -2.38
C GLY A 75 -3.20 12.65 -1.00
N LYS A 76 -3.81 12.07 0.04
CA LYS A 76 -3.61 12.49 1.43
C LYS A 76 -2.18 12.23 1.94
N ALA A 77 -1.49 11.25 1.34
CA ALA A 77 -0.13 10.88 1.70
C ALA A 77 0.89 11.26 0.60
N TYR A 78 0.60 12.26 -0.21
CA TYR A 78 1.52 12.75 -1.23
C TYR A 78 2.83 13.25 -0.61
N ILE A 79 3.95 12.78 -1.11
CA ILE A 79 5.32 13.21 -0.75
C ILE A 79 5.99 13.88 -1.95
N ASN A 80 6.03 13.20 -3.08
CA ASN A 80 6.59 13.65 -4.35
C ASN A 80 6.07 12.78 -5.51
N ASP A 81 6.44 13.11 -6.73
CA ASP A 81 5.93 12.44 -7.93
C ASP A 81 6.49 11.01 -8.14
N ASP A 82 7.49 10.60 -7.37
CA ASP A 82 8.12 9.27 -7.46
C ASP A 82 7.72 8.34 -6.28
N THR A 83 6.89 8.82 -5.36
CA THR A 83 6.46 8.06 -4.19
C THR A 83 4.98 7.71 -4.31
N PRO A 84 4.64 6.44 -4.60
CA PRO A 84 3.24 6.02 -4.64
C PRO A 84 2.64 5.95 -3.24
N GLU A 85 1.33 6.20 -3.17
CA GLU A 85 0.55 6.11 -1.94
C GLU A 85 -0.10 4.73 -1.81
N LEU A 86 0.05 4.14 -0.64
CA LEU A 86 -0.55 2.85 -0.27
C LEU A 86 -2.00 3.03 0.14
N THR A 87 -2.86 2.15 -0.40
CA THR A 87 -4.20 1.88 0.11
C THR A 87 -4.27 0.43 0.58
N LEU A 88 -4.71 0.22 1.82
CA LEU A 88 -4.93 -1.10 2.41
C LEU A 88 -6.38 -1.23 2.86
N SER A 89 -7.01 -2.32 2.45
CA SER A 89 -8.41 -2.59 2.77
C SER A 89 -8.63 -4.04 3.15
N ILE A 90 -9.21 -4.28 4.32
CA ILE A 90 -9.66 -5.60 4.76
C ILE A 90 -11.14 -5.51 5.11
N LYS A 91 -11.96 -6.39 4.55
CA LYS A 91 -13.37 -6.47 4.92
C LYS A 91 -13.53 -6.87 6.38
N PRO A 92 -14.53 -6.35 7.10
CA PRO A 92 -14.70 -6.56 8.55
C PRO A 92 -14.63 -8.02 8.99
N ASP A 93 -15.28 -8.94 8.27
CA ASP A 93 -15.36 -10.37 8.61
C ASP A 93 -14.00 -11.09 8.52
N PHE A 94 -13.00 -10.46 7.87
CA PHE A 94 -11.68 -11.02 7.65
C PHE A 94 -10.58 -10.34 8.46
N LYS A 95 -10.92 -9.40 9.33
CA LYS A 95 -9.96 -8.72 10.22
C LYS A 95 -9.37 -9.70 11.24
N ARG A 96 -8.13 -9.40 11.71
CA ARG A 96 -7.38 -10.19 12.70
C ARG A 96 -7.05 -11.62 12.29
N LYS A 97 -6.92 -11.88 10.98
CA LYS A 97 -6.58 -13.20 10.40
C LYS A 97 -5.23 -13.20 9.67
N GLY A 98 -4.38 -12.20 9.89
CA GLY A 98 -3.06 -12.07 9.26
C GLY A 98 -3.09 -11.63 7.79
N ILE A 99 -4.25 -11.33 7.22
CA ILE A 99 -4.43 -10.99 5.80
C ILE A 99 -3.70 -9.71 5.43
N SER A 100 -3.74 -8.68 6.29
CA SER A 100 -3.02 -7.42 6.05
C SER A 100 -1.52 -7.65 5.85
N LEU A 101 -0.92 -8.48 6.70
CA LEU A 101 0.51 -8.78 6.62
C LEU A 101 0.85 -9.51 5.32
N THR A 102 0.06 -10.52 4.96
CA THR A 102 0.24 -11.30 3.71
C THR A 102 0.16 -10.38 2.49
N LEU A 103 -0.85 -9.52 2.41
CA LEU A 103 -1.01 -8.55 1.33
C LEU A 103 0.17 -7.57 1.24
N LEU A 104 0.57 -6.99 2.37
CA LEU A 104 1.63 -5.99 2.40
C LEU A 104 3.00 -6.57 2.09
N GLN A 105 3.33 -7.77 2.57
CA GLN A 105 4.59 -8.44 2.25
C GLN A 105 4.74 -8.64 0.74
N GLN A 106 3.69 -9.13 0.07
CA GLN A 106 3.73 -9.29 -1.39
C GLN A 106 3.77 -7.94 -2.11
N LEU A 107 2.98 -6.97 -1.66
CA LEU A 107 2.95 -5.64 -2.26
C LEU A 107 4.31 -4.93 -2.16
N PHE A 108 5.03 -5.07 -1.03
CA PHE A 108 6.36 -4.50 -0.88
C PHE A 108 7.34 -5.06 -1.90
N ILE A 109 7.31 -6.39 -2.13
CA ILE A 109 8.15 -7.03 -3.14
C ILE A 109 7.85 -6.47 -4.54
N GLU A 110 6.57 -6.42 -4.91
CA GLU A 110 6.18 -5.94 -6.24
C GLU A 110 6.48 -4.45 -6.43
N THR A 111 6.20 -3.63 -5.42
CA THR A 111 6.44 -2.18 -5.47
C THR A 111 7.93 -1.86 -5.52
N SER A 112 8.78 -2.62 -4.85
CA SER A 112 10.24 -2.42 -4.83
C SER A 112 10.90 -2.59 -6.21
N LYS A 113 10.25 -3.25 -7.15
CA LYS A 113 10.73 -3.41 -8.52
C LYS A 113 10.66 -2.11 -9.33
N LEU A 114 9.81 -1.17 -8.91
CA LEU A 114 9.56 0.09 -9.64
C LEU A 114 9.83 1.34 -8.80
N TYR A 115 9.66 1.26 -7.47
CA TYR A 115 9.76 2.39 -6.57
C TYR A 115 10.72 2.11 -5.41
N SER A 116 11.44 3.16 -4.97
CA SER A 116 12.36 3.08 -3.83
C SER A 116 11.70 3.30 -2.47
N GLN A 117 10.46 3.78 -2.46
CA GLN A 117 9.70 4.07 -1.25
C GLN A 117 8.20 4.13 -1.53
N MET A 118 7.40 4.06 -0.48
CA MET A 118 5.96 4.31 -0.53
C MET A 118 5.49 5.08 0.69
N SER A 119 4.39 5.80 0.55
CA SER A 119 3.75 6.55 1.62
C SER A 119 2.37 5.98 1.97
N VAL A 120 1.89 6.31 3.15
CA VAL A 120 0.54 5.95 3.61
C VAL A 120 0.01 7.02 4.54
N SER A 121 -1.29 7.34 4.44
CA SER A 121 -2.00 8.15 5.42
C SER A 121 -2.46 7.25 6.57
N VAL A 122 -1.97 7.54 7.77
CA VAL A 122 -2.20 6.73 8.97
C VAL A 122 -2.99 7.53 9.98
N ARG A 123 -4.09 6.95 10.49
CA ARG A 123 -4.87 7.54 11.58
C ARG A 123 -4.01 7.64 12.84
N ASP A 124 -4.10 8.77 13.55
CA ASP A 124 -3.39 9.01 14.81
C ASP A 124 -4.02 8.18 15.95
N ILE A 125 -3.89 6.86 15.84
CA ILE A 125 -4.36 5.84 16.77
C ILE A 125 -3.17 4.94 17.12
N PRO A 126 -2.80 4.79 18.41
CA PRO A 126 -1.58 4.07 18.80
C PRO A 126 -1.43 2.67 18.22
N SER A 127 -2.49 1.89 18.17
CA SER A 127 -2.46 0.52 17.61
C SER A 127 -2.20 0.51 16.10
N VAL A 128 -2.74 1.48 15.38
CA VAL A 128 -2.55 1.63 13.93
C VAL A 128 -1.12 2.07 13.63
N ILE A 129 -0.62 3.07 14.34
CA ILE A 129 0.75 3.55 14.22
C ILE A 129 1.74 2.40 14.47
N LYS A 130 1.56 1.67 15.56
CA LYS A 130 2.42 0.53 15.93
C LYS A 130 2.42 -0.57 14.85
N PHE A 131 1.29 -0.81 14.20
CA PHE A 131 1.20 -1.77 13.09
C PHE A 131 2.13 -1.35 11.95
N TYR A 132 2.07 -0.09 11.51
CA TYR A 132 2.92 0.40 10.42
C TYR A 132 4.40 0.53 10.84
N GLU A 133 4.70 0.94 12.08
CA GLU A 133 6.08 0.98 12.59
C GLU A 133 6.74 -0.39 12.55
N LYS A 134 6.03 -1.45 12.93
CA LYS A 134 6.54 -2.83 12.86
C LYS A 134 6.85 -3.28 11.42
N LEU A 135 6.23 -2.67 10.42
CA LEU A 135 6.48 -2.92 9.00
C LEU A 135 7.59 -2.04 8.42
N GLY A 136 8.23 -1.21 9.24
CA GLY A 136 9.33 -0.33 8.84
C GLY A 136 8.90 1.03 8.31
N PHE A 137 7.65 1.44 8.50
CA PHE A 137 7.21 2.80 8.22
C PHE A 137 7.66 3.77 9.32
N ILE A 138 8.01 4.98 8.92
CA ILE A 138 8.45 6.07 9.81
C ILE A 138 7.54 7.28 9.61
N LYS A 139 7.11 7.90 10.71
CA LYS A 139 6.31 9.12 10.68
C LYS A 139 7.06 10.27 10.04
N CYS A 140 6.44 10.92 9.06
CA CYS A 140 6.94 12.17 8.47
C CYS A 140 6.51 13.36 9.35
N LYS A 141 7.47 14.22 9.67
CA LYS A 141 7.22 15.43 10.47
C LYS A 141 6.37 16.45 9.69
N ASN A 142 5.51 17.17 10.41
CA ASN A 142 4.66 18.24 9.86
C ASN A 142 3.74 17.78 8.72
N THR A 143 3.20 16.57 8.84
CA THR A 143 2.27 15.98 7.85
C THR A 143 0.88 15.72 8.41
N GLU A 144 0.57 16.30 9.57
CA GLU A 144 -0.72 16.15 10.22
C GLU A 144 -1.83 16.69 9.32
N HIS A 145 -2.87 15.90 9.14
CA HIS A 145 -4.05 16.22 8.35
C HIS A 145 -5.28 15.48 8.88
N LYS A 146 -6.43 15.76 8.29
CA LYS A 146 -7.64 14.98 8.54
C LYS A 146 -7.95 14.06 7.35
N ASN A 147 -8.32 12.81 7.64
CA ASN A 147 -8.81 11.90 6.61
C ASN A 147 -10.24 12.30 6.16
N ALA A 148 -10.83 11.55 5.23
CA ALA A 148 -12.16 11.83 4.69
C ALA A 148 -13.24 11.93 5.78
N LEU A 149 -13.15 11.15 6.85
CA LEU A 149 -14.06 11.21 8.00
C LEU A 149 -13.70 12.27 9.05
N GLY A 150 -12.71 13.12 8.78
CA GLY A 150 -12.26 14.16 9.71
C GLY A 150 -11.41 13.66 10.87
N ILE A 151 -10.92 12.42 10.80
CA ILE A 151 -10.07 11.82 11.84
C ILE A 151 -8.63 12.30 11.65
N ALA A 152 -7.99 12.72 12.76
CA ALA A 152 -6.60 13.11 12.78
C ALA A 152 -5.71 11.99 12.23
N SER A 153 -4.83 12.34 11.30
CA SER A 153 -3.95 11.44 10.56
C SER A 153 -2.63 12.13 10.25
N PHE A 154 -1.64 11.38 9.85
CA PHE A 154 -0.37 11.88 9.35
C PHE A 154 0.22 10.92 8.33
N ILE A 155 1.27 11.35 7.64
CA ILE A 155 1.94 10.51 6.65
C ILE A 155 3.02 9.68 7.32
N MET A 156 3.07 8.39 6.96
CA MET A 156 4.21 7.51 7.21
C MET A 156 4.85 7.09 5.90
N LEU A 157 6.14 6.89 5.91
CA LEU A 157 6.96 6.55 4.75
C LEU A 157 7.72 5.26 5.02
N LYS A 158 7.76 4.38 4.06
CA LYS A 158 8.59 3.17 4.07
C LYS A 158 9.56 3.20 2.89
N LYS A 159 10.85 3.02 3.17
CA LYS A 159 11.85 2.69 2.15
C LYS A 159 11.74 1.23 1.75
N LEU A 160 11.87 0.96 0.46
CA LEU A 160 11.79 -0.37 -0.11
C LEU A 160 13.19 -0.83 -0.51
N GLU A 161 13.51 -2.06 -0.15
CA GLU A 161 14.76 -2.71 -0.54
C GLU A 161 14.50 -3.48 -1.85
N ASN A 162 15.28 -3.18 -2.88
CA ASN A 162 15.20 -3.94 -4.13
C ASN A 162 16.13 -5.15 -4.03
N PRO A 163 15.60 -6.37 -3.98
CA PRO A 163 16.44 -7.58 -3.84
C PRO A 163 17.39 -7.79 -5.01
N ASN A 164 17.15 -7.14 -6.16
CA ASN A 164 18.04 -7.22 -7.32
C ASN A 164 19.23 -6.26 -7.20
N GLU A 165 19.05 -5.10 -6.58
CA GLU A 165 20.16 -4.17 -6.29
C GLU A 165 21.15 -4.76 -5.32
N GLU A 166 20.70 -5.45 -4.27
CA GLU A 166 21.59 -6.14 -3.33
C GLU A 166 22.42 -7.25 -4.01
N LYS A 167 21.82 -7.99 -4.95
CA LYS A 167 22.52 -9.02 -5.71
C LYS A 167 23.53 -8.42 -6.69
N GLU A 168 23.18 -7.32 -7.36
CA GLU A 168 24.09 -6.60 -8.25
C GLU A 168 25.27 -5.99 -7.47
N ILE A 169 25.01 -5.36 -6.32
CA ILE A 169 26.05 -4.80 -5.46
C ILE A 169 26.99 -5.90 -4.97
N LYS A 170 26.49 -7.02 -4.46
CA LYS A 170 27.31 -8.17 -4.07
C LYS A 170 28.14 -8.72 -5.22
N HIS A 171 27.54 -8.84 -6.40
CA HIS A 171 28.26 -9.32 -7.60
C HIS A 171 29.38 -8.36 -8.03
N LEU A 172 29.12 -7.05 -7.99
CA LEU A 172 30.13 -6.01 -8.27
C LEU A 172 31.25 -5.99 -7.22
N GLU A 173 30.92 -6.16 -5.93
CA GLU A 173 31.90 -6.26 -4.86
C GLU A 173 32.79 -7.51 -5.01
N GLU A 174 32.21 -8.66 -5.35
CA GLU A 174 32.96 -9.89 -5.64
C GLU A 174 33.85 -9.77 -6.88
N GLU A 175 33.38 -9.11 -7.94
CA GLU A 175 34.21 -8.84 -9.14
C GLU A 175 35.35 -7.85 -8.84
N CYS A 176 35.09 -6.78 -8.07
CA CYS A 176 36.13 -5.85 -7.64
C CYS A 176 37.18 -6.55 -6.79
N PHE A 177 36.74 -7.43 -5.87
CA PHE A 177 37.67 -8.21 -5.05
C PHE A 177 38.55 -9.14 -5.89
N ARG A 178 37.97 -9.88 -6.85
CA ARG A 178 38.72 -10.74 -7.75
C ARG A 178 39.76 -9.99 -8.60
N ARG A 179 39.43 -8.78 -9.07
CA ARG A 179 40.34 -7.95 -9.86
C ARG A 179 41.48 -7.33 -9.04
N SER A 180 41.29 -7.16 -7.73
CA SER A 180 42.30 -6.60 -6.85
C SER A 180 43.39 -7.58 -6.44
N TYR A 181 43.17 -8.90 -6.65
CA TYR A 181 44.07 -9.99 -6.26
C TYR A 181 44.62 -10.80 -7.49
N SER A 182 44.33 -10.34 -8.68
CA SER A 182 44.92 -10.88 -9.92
C SER A 182 45.92 -9.90 -10.52
#